data_4db76e285ff25e7c0dc893d3a51a0439
#
_entry.id   4db76e285ff25e7c0dc893d3a51a0439
#
_cell.length_a   1.000
_cell.length_b   1.000
_cell.length_c   1.000
_cell.angle_alpha   90.00
_cell.angle_beta   90.00
_cell.angle_gamma   90.00
#
_symmetry.space_group_name_H-M   'P 1'
#
loop_
_entity.id
_entity.type
_entity.pdbx_description
1 polymer ?
#
loop_
_entity_poly.entity_id
_entity_poly.type
_entity_poly.pdbx_seq_one_letter_code
_entity_poly.pdbx_strand_id
1 'polypeptide(L)'
;GNETLGNNVDAHLDLNADNIADTPRPQGSPGRVFDFTFSSASEPTTYRDASVTQLFYYNNWIHDRMYSLGFTESAGNFQTNNFGRGGNGNDAVQADGQDGSGTNNANFSTPSDGSLGRMQMYIWPGGTPDRDSSLDGDIVVHEYGHGISNRLVGGGVGISAWQSRGMGEGWSDFYAMSLLSE
;
A
#
# COMPACT_ATOMS: atom_id res chain seq x y z
N GLY A 1 17.05 -8.87 0.85
CA GLY A 1 16.26 -9.70 -0.05
C GLY A 1 16.30 -9.18 -1.47
N ASN A 2 15.87 -10.00 -2.38
CA ASN A 2 15.76 -9.67 -3.80
C ASN A 2 14.30 -9.82 -4.28
N GLU A 3 13.38 -9.62 -3.34
CA GLU A 3 11.92 -9.73 -3.50
C GLU A 3 11.26 -8.43 -3.09
N THR A 4 9.98 -8.28 -3.40
CA THR A 4 9.14 -7.16 -3.01
C THR A 4 8.71 -7.25 -1.54
N LEU A 5 9.67 -7.56 -0.67
CA LEU A 5 9.54 -7.68 0.78
C LEU A 5 10.61 -6.83 1.48
N GLY A 6 10.20 -5.88 2.28
CA GLY A 6 11.08 -4.93 2.97
C GLY A 6 10.69 -4.68 4.42
N ASN A 7 11.30 -3.66 5.02
CA ASN A 7 10.99 -3.26 6.39
C ASN A 7 9.64 -2.56 6.51
N ASN A 8 9.21 -1.86 5.46
CA ASN A 8 8.03 -0.99 5.49
C ASN A 8 6.81 -1.65 4.83
N VAL A 9 7.04 -2.57 3.91
CA VAL A 9 5.99 -3.21 3.12
C VAL A 9 6.39 -4.62 2.69
N ASP A 10 5.40 -5.50 2.66
CA ASP A 10 5.36 -6.78 2.00
C ASP A 10 4.34 -6.67 0.85
N ALA A 11 4.83 -6.44 -0.38
CA ALA A 11 3.96 -6.35 -1.55
C ALA A 11 3.93 -7.68 -2.31
N HIS A 12 2.73 -8.16 -2.61
CA HIS A 12 2.49 -9.45 -3.25
C HIS A 12 1.13 -9.46 -3.96
N LEU A 13 0.83 -10.52 -4.68
CA LEU A 13 -0.51 -10.79 -5.19
C LEU A 13 -1.33 -11.55 -4.14
N ASP A 14 -2.64 -11.34 -4.16
CA ASP A 14 -3.62 -12.18 -3.44
C ASP A 14 -4.83 -12.44 -4.35
N LEU A 15 -4.62 -13.28 -5.38
CA LEU A 15 -5.60 -13.51 -6.43
C LEU A 15 -6.80 -14.34 -5.95
N ASN A 16 -6.60 -15.12 -4.90
CA ASN A 16 -7.61 -16.02 -4.33
C ASN A 16 -8.31 -15.45 -3.09
N ALA A 17 -7.94 -14.25 -2.65
CA ALA A 17 -8.54 -13.53 -1.53
C ALA A 17 -8.43 -14.27 -0.17
N ASP A 18 -7.31 -14.96 0.07
CA ASP A 18 -7.09 -15.67 1.34
C ASP A 18 -6.21 -14.88 2.32
N ASN A 19 -5.79 -13.67 1.94
CA ASN A 19 -4.89 -12.78 2.69
C ASN A 19 -3.50 -13.40 2.93
N ILE A 20 -3.08 -14.32 2.08
CA ILE A 20 -1.77 -14.94 2.09
C ILE A 20 -1.07 -14.60 0.77
N ALA A 21 0.20 -14.22 0.87
CA ALA A 21 0.98 -13.87 -0.30
C ALA A 21 1.03 -15.02 -1.33
N ASP A 22 0.57 -14.75 -2.54
CA ASP A 22 0.79 -15.63 -3.68
C ASP A 22 2.28 -15.76 -4.00
N THR A 23 2.69 -16.95 -4.39
CA THR A 23 4.08 -17.24 -4.73
C THR A 23 4.21 -17.73 -6.17
N PRO A 24 5.33 -17.42 -6.86
CA PRO A 24 6.49 -16.62 -6.40
C PRO A 24 6.18 -15.12 -6.35
N ARG A 25 6.86 -14.38 -5.47
CA ARG A 25 6.90 -12.92 -5.54
C ARG A 25 7.78 -12.45 -6.71
N PRO A 26 7.64 -11.21 -7.20
CA PRO A 26 8.57 -10.63 -8.16
C PRO A 26 10.02 -10.71 -7.66
N GLN A 27 10.90 -11.20 -8.49
CA GLN A 27 12.32 -11.34 -8.19
C GLN A 27 13.13 -10.28 -8.93
N GLY A 28 13.81 -9.42 -8.18
CA GLY A 28 14.77 -8.49 -8.76
C GLY A 28 16.02 -9.23 -9.28
N SER A 29 16.69 -8.66 -10.29
CA SER A 29 17.98 -9.14 -10.76
C SER A 29 19.10 -8.90 -9.70
N PRO A 30 20.31 -9.44 -9.88
CA PRO A 30 21.45 -9.06 -9.06
C PRO A 30 21.59 -7.54 -9.00
N GLY A 31 21.61 -6.95 -7.78
CA GLY A 31 21.60 -5.50 -7.60
C GLY A 31 20.21 -4.91 -7.33
N ARG A 32 19.20 -5.74 -7.14
CA ARG A 32 17.81 -5.33 -6.81
C ARG A 32 17.15 -4.50 -7.91
N VAL A 33 17.41 -4.82 -9.16
CA VAL A 33 16.73 -4.20 -10.31
C VAL A 33 15.46 -4.99 -10.59
N PHE A 34 14.32 -4.35 -10.42
CA PHE A 34 12.98 -4.88 -10.69
C PHE A 34 12.49 -4.25 -12.01
N ASP A 35 12.86 -4.86 -13.12
CA ASP A 35 12.53 -4.39 -14.47
C ASP A 35 11.66 -5.43 -15.15
N PHE A 36 10.36 -5.21 -15.14
CA PHE A 36 9.36 -6.10 -15.71
C PHE A 36 8.60 -5.41 -16.83
N THR A 37 8.27 -6.18 -17.86
CA THR A 37 7.50 -5.67 -18.99
C THR A 37 6.12 -5.19 -18.55
N PHE A 38 5.77 -3.98 -18.97
CA PHE A 38 4.47 -3.37 -18.74
C PHE A 38 3.92 -2.75 -20.03
N SER A 39 2.61 -2.87 -20.22
CA SER A 39 1.89 -2.16 -21.25
C SER A 39 0.48 -1.82 -20.79
N SER A 40 0.13 -0.55 -20.77
CA SER A 40 -1.22 -0.07 -20.44
C SER A 40 -2.29 -0.50 -21.48
N ALA A 41 -1.88 -1.05 -22.62
CA ALA A 41 -2.76 -1.61 -23.65
C ALA A 41 -3.00 -3.12 -23.46
N SER A 42 -2.47 -3.72 -22.39
CA SER A 42 -2.58 -5.15 -22.11
C SER A 42 -3.40 -5.40 -20.84
N GLU A 43 -3.98 -6.59 -20.73
CA GLU A 43 -4.75 -7.00 -19.54
C GLU A 43 -3.86 -7.12 -18.29
N PRO A 44 -4.37 -6.81 -17.09
CA PRO A 44 -3.66 -6.88 -15.82
C PRO A 44 -2.97 -8.21 -15.55
N THR A 45 -3.52 -9.31 -16.02
CA THR A 45 -2.95 -10.65 -15.90
C THR A 45 -1.60 -10.82 -16.58
N THR A 46 -1.23 -9.93 -17.50
CA THR A 46 0.01 -10.00 -18.30
C THR A 46 1.19 -9.28 -17.67
N TYR A 47 0.96 -8.43 -16.65
CA TYR A 47 2.00 -7.59 -16.03
C TYR A 47 2.00 -7.61 -14.49
N ARG A 48 1.64 -8.75 -13.90
CA ARG A 48 1.53 -8.91 -12.44
C ARG A 48 2.78 -8.53 -11.68
N ASP A 49 3.95 -8.91 -12.16
CA ASP A 49 5.22 -8.57 -11.52
C ASP A 49 5.49 -7.06 -11.54
N ALA A 50 5.15 -6.38 -12.64
CA ALA A 50 5.25 -4.92 -12.74
C ALA A 50 4.27 -4.24 -11.76
N SER A 51 3.04 -4.74 -11.65
CA SER A 51 2.01 -4.27 -10.72
C SER A 51 2.49 -4.33 -9.27
N VAL A 52 2.95 -5.49 -8.80
CA VAL A 52 3.47 -5.67 -7.43
C VAL A 52 4.72 -4.82 -7.19
N THR A 53 5.60 -4.69 -8.20
CA THR A 53 6.78 -3.83 -8.10
C THR A 53 6.41 -2.37 -7.90
N GLN A 54 5.43 -1.87 -8.64
CA GLN A 54 4.92 -0.51 -8.51
C GLN A 54 4.32 -0.29 -7.11
N LEU A 55 3.52 -1.25 -6.64
CA LEU A 55 2.91 -1.21 -5.31
C LEU A 55 3.98 -1.20 -4.21
N PHE A 56 5.03 -2.02 -4.34
CA PHE A 56 6.19 -2.02 -3.45
C PHE A 56 6.91 -0.65 -3.44
N TYR A 57 7.12 -0.07 -4.63
CA TYR A 57 7.78 1.23 -4.77
C TYR A 57 6.99 2.34 -4.07
N TYR A 58 5.70 2.49 -4.38
CA TYR A 58 4.90 3.58 -3.82
C TYR A 58 4.69 3.46 -2.31
N ASN A 59 4.53 2.27 -1.77
CA ASN A 59 4.44 2.08 -0.32
C ASN A 59 5.75 2.51 0.40
N ASN A 60 6.92 2.20 -0.15
CA ASN A 60 8.19 2.67 0.40
C ASN A 60 8.34 4.19 0.23
N TRP A 61 7.99 4.72 -0.94
CA TRP A 61 8.10 6.14 -1.24
C TRP A 61 7.22 6.98 -0.30
N ILE A 62 5.95 6.61 -0.12
CA ILE A 62 5.05 7.35 0.78
C ILE A 62 5.46 7.19 2.24
N HIS A 63 5.93 5.99 2.65
CA HIS A 63 6.50 5.79 3.98
C HIS A 63 7.62 6.80 4.25
N ASP A 64 8.62 6.89 3.37
CA ASP A 64 9.78 7.76 3.56
C ASP A 64 9.38 9.25 3.52
N ARG A 65 8.42 9.60 2.65
CA ARG A 65 7.89 10.96 2.56
C ARG A 65 7.19 11.36 3.87
N MET A 66 6.31 10.52 4.38
CA MET A 66 5.58 10.75 5.63
C MET A 66 6.48 10.67 6.85
N TYR A 67 7.51 9.83 6.83
CA TYR A 67 8.55 9.79 7.86
C TYR A 67 9.23 11.16 8.01
N SER A 68 9.59 11.78 6.89
CA SER A 68 10.20 13.12 6.89
C SER A 68 9.26 14.23 7.41
N LEU A 69 7.96 13.99 7.37
CA LEU A 69 6.92 14.89 7.89
C LEU A 69 6.51 14.58 9.33
N GLY A 70 7.12 13.57 9.97
CA GLY A 70 6.92 13.25 11.37
C GLY A 70 6.11 11.99 11.66
N PHE A 71 5.66 11.25 10.66
CA PHE A 71 5.04 9.94 10.86
C PHE A 71 6.12 8.88 11.05
N THR A 72 6.82 8.99 12.19
CA THR A 72 7.94 8.15 12.59
C THR A 72 7.49 6.94 13.42
N GLU A 73 8.44 6.12 13.86
CA GLU A 73 8.19 4.94 14.70
C GLU A 73 7.38 5.30 15.97
N SER A 74 7.73 6.39 16.63
CA SER A 74 7.02 6.84 17.85
C SER A 74 5.62 7.43 17.54
N ALA A 75 5.33 7.72 16.29
CA ALA A 75 4.00 8.14 15.84
C ALA A 75 3.15 6.96 15.32
N GLY A 76 3.68 5.73 15.37
CA GLY A 76 3.00 4.51 14.96
C GLY A 76 3.03 4.29 13.44
N ASN A 77 4.17 4.57 12.79
CA ASN A 77 4.34 4.25 11.38
C ASN A 77 4.38 2.73 11.15
N PHE A 78 4.42 2.33 9.87
CA PHE A 78 4.35 0.92 9.48
C PHE A 78 5.74 0.37 9.20
N GLN A 79 6.30 -0.44 10.14
CA GLN A 79 7.60 -1.07 9.98
C GLN A 79 7.69 -2.41 10.70
N THR A 80 8.38 -3.38 10.10
CA THR A 80 8.72 -4.64 10.77
C THR A 80 9.69 -4.39 11.93
N ASN A 81 10.72 -3.58 11.70
CA ASN A 81 11.74 -3.27 12.70
C ASN A 81 11.83 -1.75 12.91
N ASN A 82 11.56 -1.30 14.12
CA ASN A 82 11.64 0.10 14.53
C ASN A 82 13.04 0.54 14.98
N PHE A 83 14.04 -0.33 14.94
CA PHE A 83 15.44 -0.02 15.29
C PHE A 83 15.61 0.63 16.68
N GLY A 84 14.70 0.35 17.61
CA GLY A 84 14.71 0.94 18.96
C GLY A 84 14.32 2.41 19.04
N ARG A 85 13.65 2.97 18.01
CA ARG A 85 13.27 4.40 17.92
C ARG A 85 11.88 4.71 18.47
N GLY A 86 11.25 3.75 19.14
CA GLY A 86 9.91 3.90 19.72
C GLY A 86 8.82 3.19 18.91
N GLY A 87 7.57 3.34 19.35
CA GLY A 87 6.45 2.62 18.76
C GLY A 87 6.58 1.10 18.87
N ASN A 88 5.64 0.38 18.26
CA ASN A 88 5.70 -1.06 18.15
C ASN A 88 6.05 -1.44 16.70
N GLY A 89 6.96 -2.41 16.53
CA GLY A 89 7.28 -2.97 15.22
C GLY A 89 6.39 -4.17 14.89
N ASN A 90 6.80 -4.93 13.86
CA ASN A 90 6.06 -6.06 13.28
C ASN A 90 4.73 -5.67 12.63
N ASP A 91 4.67 -4.48 12.05
CA ASP A 91 3.46 -3.92 11.48
C ASP A 91 3.64 -3.30 10.08
N ALA A 92 4.64 -3.78 9.33
CA ALA A 92 4.78 -3.43 7.91
C ALA A 92 3.46 -3.61 7.15
N VAL A 93 3.23 -2.79 6.15
CA VAL A 93 2.02 -2.90 5.31
C VAL A 93 2.05 -4.21 4.53
N GLN A 94 0.98 -4.99 4.61
CA GLN A 94 0.69 -6.08 3.68
C GLN A 94 -0.03 -5.45 2.49
N ALA A 95 0.62 -5.42 1.33
CA ALA A 95 0.09 -4.74 0.15
C ALA A 95 -0.27 -5.77 -0.92
N ASP A 96 -1.56 -6.06 -1.02
CA ASP A 96 -2.14 -7.09 -1.87
C ASP A 96 -2.49 -6.48 -3.23
N GLY A 97 -1.67 -6.78 -4.24
CA GLY A 97 -1.92 -6.37 -5.63
C GLY A 97 -2.88 -7.32 -6.33
N GLN A 98 -3.74 -6.78 -7.20
CA GLN A 98 -4.76 -7.51 -7.92
C GLN A 98 -5.57 -8.45 -7.02
N ASP A 99 -5.91 -7.99 -5.82
CA ASP A 99 -6.60 -8.76 -4.80
C ASP A 99 -7.97 -9.24 -5.29
N GLY A 100 -8.24 -10.54 -5.13
CA GLY A 100 -9.45 -11.20 -5.61
C GLY A 100 -10.70 -10.93 -4.79
N SER A 101 -10.61 -10.23 -3.65
CA SER A 101 -11.76 -10.01 -2.76
C SER A 101 -12.70 -8.90 -3.23
N GLY A 102 -12.31 -8.09 -4.22
CA GLY A 102 -13.15 -7.00 -4.73
C GLY A 102 -12.82 -6.54 -6.14
N THR A 103 -13.58 -5.54 -6.60
CA THR A 103 -13.37 -4.86 -7.88
C THR A 103 -13.78 -3.40 -7.78
N ASN A 104 -13.29 -2.53 -8.70
CA ASN A 104 -13.67 -1.12 -8.81
C ASN A 104 -13.50 -0.33 -7.50
N ASN A 105 -12.51 -0.68 -6.72
CA ASN A 105 -12.18 -0.05 -5.45
C ASN A 105 -10.74 -0.38 -5.04
N ALA A 106 -10.34 0.14 -3.88
CA ALA A 106 -9.21 -0.25 -3.07
C ALA A 106 -9.58 -0.04 -1.60
N ASN A 107 -8.80 -0.49 -0.64
CA ASN A 107 -9.00 -0.18 0.77
C ASN A 107 -7.73 -0.33 1.59
N PHE A 108 -7.72 0.29 2.77
CA PHE A 108 -6.70 0.11 3.78
C PHE A 108 -7.33 -0.26 5.13
N SER A 109 -6.98 -1.43 5.65
CA SER A 109 -7.31 -1.85 7.02
C SER A 109 -6.19 -1.42 7.97
N THR A 110 -6.56 -0.63 9.00
CA THR A 110 -5.60 -0.05 9.94
C THR A 110 -5.82 -0.58 11.34
N PRO A 111 -5.09 -1.64 11.76
CA PRO A 111 -5.10 -2.07 13.16
C PRO A 111 -4.22 -1.17 14.02
N SER A 112 -4.23 -1.41 15.34
CA SER A 112 -3.36 -0.71 16.28
C SER A 112 -1.88 -0.91 15.95
N ASP A 113 -1.04 0.05 16.38
CA ASP A 113 0.42 0.00 16.29
C ASP A 113 0.97 -1.34 16.82
N GLY A 114 1.85 -1.97 16.06
CA GLY A 114 2.36 -3.33 16.31
C GLY A 114 1.54 -4.46 15.68
N SER A 115 0.55 -4.13 14.86
CA SER A 115 -0.23 -5.11 14.08
C SER A 115 -0.24 -4.71 12.61
N LEU A 116 -0.09 -5.70 11.72
CA LEU A 116 0.08 -5.50 10.27
C LEU A 116 -1.08 -4.72 9.65
N GLY A 117 -0.78 -3.55 9.07
CA GLY A 117 -1.71 -2.86 8.18
C GLY A 117 -1.90 -3.63 6.87
N ARG A 118 -3.06 -3.52 6.25
CA ARG A 118 -3.33 -4.21 4.97
C ARG A 118 -3.93 -3.25 3.95
N MET A 119 -3.28 -3.16 2.81
CA MET A 119 -3.71 -2.43 1.63
C MET A 119 -4.14 -3.44 0.56
N GLN A 120 -5.39 -3.37 0.10
CA GLN A 120 -5.91 -4.25 -0.94
C GLN A 120 -6.21 -3.43 -2.19
N MET A 121 -5.56 -3.78 -3.31
CA MET A 121 -5.66 -3.09 -4.58
C MET A 121 -6.38 -3.97 -5.59
N TYR A 122 -7.54 -3.51 -6.08
CA TYR A 122 -8.43 -4.30 -6.92
C TYR A 122 -8.26 -4.02 -8.41
N ILE A 123 -8.76 -4.96 -9.21
CA ILE A 123 -8.94 -4.75 -10.64
C ILE A 123 -10.22 -3.92 -10.89
N TRP A 124 -10.17 -3.06 -11.87
CA TRP A 124 -11.27 -2.24 -12.37
C TRP A 124 -11.71 -2.78 -13.73
N PRO A 125 -12.65 -3.74 -13.76
CA PRO A 125 -13.19 -4.29 -14.99
C PRO A 125 -14.14 -3.29 -15.68
N GLY A 126 -14.36 -3.50 -16.97
CA GLY A 126 -15.29 -2.69 -17.77
C GLY A 126 -14.61 -1.78 -18.79
N GLY A 127 -13.28 -1.72 -18.77
CA GLY A 127 -12.46 -1.21 -19.87
C GLY A 127 -12.06 -2.31 -20.85
N THR A 128 -11.30 -1.95 -21.88
CA THR A 128 -10.58 -2.88 -22.74
C THR A 128 -9.22 -2.26 -23.01
N PRO A 129 -8.17 -2.72 -22.37
CA PRO A 129 -8.12 -3.70 -21.28
C PRO A 129 -8.69 -3.18 -19.95
N ASP A 130 -8.92 -4.09 -18.99
CA ASP A 130 -9.21 -3.77 -17.61
C ASP A 130 -8.09 -2.90 -16.99
N ARG A 131 -8.35 -2.27 -15.84
CA ARG A 131 -7.36 -1.43 -15.14
C ARG A 131 -6.98 -2.04 -13.80
N ASP A 132 -5.75 -1.79 -13.40
CA ASP A 132 -5.16 -2.28 -12.15
C ASP A 132 -4.83 -1.07 -11.25
N SER A 133 -5.50 -0.98 -10.11
CA SER A 133 -5.32 0.13 -9.17
C SER A 133 -3.92 0.20 -8.57
N SER A 134 -3.17 -0.91 -8.54
CA SER A 134 -1.78 -0.92 -8.06
C SER A 134 -0.86 -0.03 -8.91
N LEU A 135 -1.25 0.25 -10.16
CA LEU A 135 -0.50 1.10 -11.09
C LEU A 135 -0.84 2.59 -10.99
N ASP A 136 -1.89 2.91 -10.25
CA ASP A 136 -2.31 4.29 -10.01
C ASP A 136 -1.72 4.79 -8.68
N GLY A 137 -0.72 5.67 -8.78
CA GLY A 137 -0.04 6.24 -7.61
C GLY A 137 -0.98 7.02 -6.70
N ASP A 138 -1.97 7.70 -7.27
CA ASP A 138 -2.94 8.48 -6.49
C ASP A 138 -3.76 7.54 -5.59
N ILE A 139 -4.20 6.39 -6.10
CA ILE A 139 -4.95 5.40 -5.31
C ILE A 139 -4.05 4.81 -4.22
N VAL A 140 -2.82 4.41 -4.55
CA VAL A 140 -1.90 3.83 -3.54
C VAL A 140 -1.61 4.81 -2.40
N VAL A 141 -1.36 6.08 -2.73
CA VAL A 141 -1.10 7.13 -1.71
C VAL A 141 -2.37 7.46 -0.91
N HIS A 142 -3.53 7.47 -1.55
CA HIS A 142 -4.82 7.64 -0.88
C HIS A 142 -5.05 6.55 0.17
N GLU A 143 -4.88 5.28 -0.19
CA GLU A 143 -5.05 4.16 0.73
C GLU A 143 -4.06 4.21 1.89
N TYR A 144 -2.80 4.54 1.61
CA TYR A 144 -1.82 4.74 2.68
C TYR A 144 -2.22 5.90 3.62
N GLY A 145 -2.86 6.94 3.09
CA GLY A 145 -3.43 8.07 3.82
C GLY A 145 -4.44 7.65 4.89
N HIS A 146 -5.29 6.66 4.60
CA HIS A 146 -6.18 6.06 5.60
C HIS A 146 -5.39 5.41 6.75
N GLY A 147 -4.30 4.71 6.43
CA GLY A 147 -3.41 4.14 7.44
C GLY A 147 -2.86 5.21 8.39
N ILE A 148 -2.34 6.31 7.83
CA ILE A 148 -1.80 7.44 8.60
C ILE A 148 -2.85 8.06 9.50
N SER A 149 -3.97 8.48 8.92
CA SER A 149 -5.03 9.20 9.64
C SER A 149 -5.62 8.34 10.76
N ASN A 150 -5.82 7.05 10.53
CA ASN A 150 -6.34 6.13 11.55
C ASN A 150 -5.33 5.85 12.66
N ARG A 151 -4.01 5.83 12.39
CA ARG A 151 -2.97 5.70 13.43
C ARG A 151 -2.84 6.96 14.28
N LEU A 152 -2.93 8.14 13.68
CA LEU A 152 -2.70 9.42 14.35
C LEU A 152 -3.92 9.92 15.14
N VAL A 153 -5.14 9.58 14.74
CA VAL A 153 -6.35 10.09 15.38
C VAL A 153 -6.80 9.20 16.54
N GLY A 154 -7.05 9.80 17.68
CA GLY A 154 -7.60 9.13 18.86
C GLY A 154 -6.70 8.04 19.44
N GLY A 155 -5.38 8.13 19.26
CA GLY A 155 -4.44 7.11 19.73
C GLY A 155 -4.60 5.76 19.02
N GLY A 156 -4.92 5.79 17.73
CA GLY A 156 -5.14 4.58 16.92
C GLY A 156 -6.59 4.07 16.90
N VAL A 157 -7.53 4.82 17.48
CA VAL A 157 -8.98 4.51 17.37
C VAL A 157 -9.49 4.83 15.96
N GLY A 158 -8.85 5.80 15.29
CA GLY A 158 -9.15 6.17 13.92
C GLY A 158 -10.35 7.08 13.73
N ILE A 159 -10.72 7.28 12.47
CA ILE A 159 -11.77 8.19 12.02
C ILE A 159 -12.97 7.33 11.56
N SER A 160 -13.66 6.70 12.50
CA SER A 160 -14.71 5.71 12.21
C SER A 160 -16.13 6.21 12.31
N ALA A 161 -16.37 7.37 12.94
CA ALA A 161 -17.72 7.94 13.06
C ALA A 161 -18.26 8.41 11.70
N TRP A 162 -19.57 8.35 11.52
CA TRP A 162 -20.22 8.62 10.23
C TRP A 162 -19.78 9.93 9.56
N GLN A 163 -19.72 11.02 10.33
CA GLN A 163 -19.31 12.32 9.81
C GLN A 163 -17.79 12.43 9.60
N SER A 164 -16.99 11.76 10.43
CA SER A 164 -15.53 11.83 10.34
C SER A 164 -14.94 10.96 9.21
N ARG A 165 -15.69 9.98 8.69
CA ARG A 165 -15.24 9.18 7.55
C ARG A 165 -14.97 10.02 6.31
N GLY A 166 -15.86 11.01 6.01
CA GLY A 166 -15.63 11.93 4.90
C GLY A 166 -14.35 12.77 5.05
N MET A 167 -13.92 13.05 6.28
CA MET A 167 -12.64 13.70 6.54
C MET A 167 -11.47 12.75 6.27
N GLY A 168 -11.61 11.46 6.59
CA GLY A 168 -10.62 10.44 6.27
C GLY A 168 -10.39 10.35 4.77
N GLU A 169 -11.45 10.30 3.97
CA GLU A 169 -11.38 10.33 2.51
C GLU A 169 -10.71 11.62 2.00
N GLY A 170 -11.16 12.78 2.49
CA GLY A 170 -10.62 14.06 2.05
C GLY A 170 -9.15 14.28 2.42
N TRP A 171 -8.66 13.73 3.52
CA TRP A 171 -7.24 13.77 3.87
C TRP A 171 -6.43 12.84 2.99
N SER A 172 -6.94 11.66 2.68
CA SER A 172 -6.30 10.72 1.78
C SER A 172 -6.16 11.31 0.37
N ASP A 173 -7.23 11.91 -0.18
CA ASP A 173 -7.19 12.64 -1.45
C ASP A 173 -6.21 13.81 -1.41
N PHE A 174 -6.19 14.57 -0.30
CA PHE A 174 -5.27 15.69 -0.14
C PHE A 174 -3.81 15.24 -0.20
N TYR A 175 -3.46 14.14 0.48
CA TYR A 175 -2.09 13.59 0.42
C TYR A 175 -1.74 13.15 -0.99
N ALA A 176 -2.62 12.41 -1.66
CA ALA A 176 -2.40 11.94 -3.02
C ALA A 176 -2.14 13.11 -3.98
N MET A 177 -3.08 14.05 -4.05
CA MET A 177 -2.97 15.20 -4.95
C MET A 177 -1.80 16.12 -4.61
N SER A 178 -1.50 16.34 -3.33
CA SER A 178 -0.43 17.26 -2.93
C SER A 178 0.96 16.69 -3.13
N LEU A 179 1.15 15.39 -2.90
CA LEU A 179 2.47 14.76 -2.93
C LEU A 179 2.86 14.26 -4.32
N LEU A 180 1.89 13.96 -5.20
CA LEU A 180 2.14 13.48 -6.57
C LEU A 180 2.07 14.59 -7.63
N SER A 181 1.68 15.81 -7.26
CA SER A 181 1.65 16.97 -8.16
C SER A 181 2.96 17.75 -8.24
N GLU A 182 4.01 17.29 -7.56
CA GLU A 182 5.33 17.93 -7.53
C GLU A 182 6.17 17.64 -8.78
#